data_4269220a8ae3e61a8bf67c8410190d8b
#
_entry.id   4269220a8ae3e61a8bf67c8410190d8b
#
_cell.length_a   1.000
_cell.length_b   1.000
_cell.length_c   1.000
_cell.angle_alpha   90.00
_cell.angle_beta   90.00
_cell.angle_gamma   90.00
#
_symmetry.space_group_name_H-M   'P 1'
#
loop_
_entity.id
_entity.type
_entity.pdbx_description
1 polymer ?
#
loop_
_entity_poly.entity_id
_entity_poly.type
_entity_poly.pdbx_seq_one_letter_code
_entity_poly.pdbx_strand_id
1 'polypeptide(L)'
;AFFGTKDYDRTFFSELVKDKGQGTYNSDIKYFDSQLGPETAGLAQGYDAVCIFVNDNASRPVVEKLHECGVKLILLRCAGFNNVDLQAAKECGITVLRVPAYSPYAVAEHAMAILQEANRRLHKAYTKVKDNNFALSGLLGLDLHNKVAGIMGTGKIGQCMARICKGYGMTVLGWDAYPNQALVDEGLLTYVSKEELLKRADLISLH
;
A
#
# COMPACT_ATOMS: atom_id res chain seq x y z
N ALA A 1 -7.67 -21.32 -2.97
CA ALA A 1 -8.79 -20.40 -2.75
C ALA A 1 -8.29 -18.96 -2.76
N PHE A 2 -8.93 -18.06 -3.50
CA PHE A 2 -8.53 -16.67 -3.65
C PHE A 2 -9.65 -15.79 -3.08
N PHE A 3 -9.41 -15.16 -1.92
CA PHE A 3 -10.40 -14.38 -1.19
C PHE A 3 -10.35 -12.88 -1.50
N GLY A 4 -11.47 -12.17 -1.29
CA GLY A 4 -11.59 -10.74 -1.51
C GLY A 4 -11.27 -10.31 -2.94
N THR A 5 -11.64 -11.16 -3.91
CA THR A 5 -11.29 -11.02 -5.33
C THR A 5 -11.89 -9.75 -5.93
N LYS A 6 -11.11 -9.08 -6.78
CA LYS A 6 -11.54 -7.95 -7.61
C LYS A 6 -11.43 -8.32 -9.09
N ASP A 7 -12.09 -7.56 -9.96
CA ASP A 7 -12.10 -7.83 -11.40
C ASP A 7 -10.70 -7.85 -12.01
N TYR A 8 -9.82 -6.96 -11.55
CA TYR A 8 -8.42 -6.95 -12.01
C TYR A 8 -7.63 -8.19 -11.58
N ASP A 9 -7.91 -8.77 -10.39
CA ASP A 9 -7.28 -10.03 -9.97
C ASP A 9 -7.65 -11.14 -10.95
N ARG A 10 -8.95 -11.26 -11.29
CA ARG A 10 -9.43 -12.27 -12.27
C ARG A 10 -8.74 -12.10 -13.61
N THR A 11 -8.63 -10.86 -14.09
CA THR A 11 -8.00 -10.56 -15.38
C THR A 11 -6.55 -11.04 -15.39
N PHE A 12 -5.73 -10.53 -14.47
CA PHE A 12 -4.29 -10.84 -14.47
C PHE A 12 -3.97 -12.31 -14.16
N PHE A 13 -4.60 -12.89 -13.16
CA PHE A 13 -4.34 -14.29 -12.80
C PHE A 13 -4.89 -15.28 -13.85
N SER A 14 -6.02 -14.97 -14.51
CA SER A 14 -6.53 -15.83 -15.59
C SER A 14 -5.62 -15.86 -16.81
N GLU A 15 -4.96 -14.76 -17.13
CA GLU A 15 -3.96 -14.70 -18.22
C GLU A 15 -2.75 -15.55 -17.88
N LEU A 16 -2.21 -15.43 -16.67
CA LEU A 16 -1.06 -16.21 -16.20
C LEU A 16 -1.33 -17.72 -16.18
N VAL A 17 -2.55 -18.13 -15.82
CA VAL A 17 -2.95 -19.55 -15.80
C VAL A 17 -3.15 -20.11 -17.23
N LYS A 18 -3.56 -19.26 -18.18
CA LYS A 18 -3.72 -19.65 -19.59
C LYS A 18 -2.40 -19.83 -20.33
N ASP A 19 -1.36 -19.11 -19.93
CA ASP A 19 -0.04 -19.18 -20.55
C ASP A 19 0.73 -20.45 -20.11
N LYS A 20 0.14 -21.61 -20.39
CA LYS A 20 0.67 -22.94 -20.08
C LYS A 20 1.87 -23.36 -20.96
N GLY A 21 2.55 -22.39 -21.61
CA GLY A 21 3.54 -22.66 -22.65
C GLY A 21 4.88 -23.22 -22.19
N GLN A 22 5.37 -22.96 -20.99
CA GLN A 22 6.70 -23.44 -20.57
C GLN A 22 6.95 -23.54 -19.06
N GLY A 23 5.98 -23.59 -18.20
CA GLY A 23 6.26 -23.69 -16.76
C GLY A 23 5.06 -24.21 -16.01
N THR A 24 5.15 -25.36 -15.58
CA THR A 24 4.62 -26.14 -14.45
C THR A 24 3.66 -25.46 -13.44
N TYR A 25 2.82 -24.53 -13.83
CA TYR A 25 1.81 -24.00 -12.92
C TYR A 25 0.44 -24.57 -13.24
N ASN A 26 0.19 -25.81 -12.79
CA ASN A 26 -1.12 -26.43 -12.80
C ASN A 26 -1.87 -26.03 -11.52
N SER A 27 -2.17 -24.73 -11.37
CA SER A 27 -2.93 -24.24 -10.24
C SER A 27 -4.37 -23.97 -10.67
N ASP A 28 -5.30 -24.64 -10.02
CA ASP A 28 -6.73 -24.37 -10.14
C ASP A 28 -7.10 -23.29 -9.14
N ILE A 29 -7.54 -22.12 -9.62
CA ILE A 29 -7.86 -20.97 -8.77
C ILE A 29 -9.38 -20.83 -8.67
N LYS A 30 -9.90 -20.99 -7.47
CA LYS A 30 -11.28 -20.63 -7.14
C LYS A 30 -11.33 -19.23 -6.54
N TYR A 31 -12.04 -18.33 -7.18
CA TYR A 31 -12.22 -16.96 -6.77
C TYR A 31 -13.45 -16.79 -5.88
N PHE A 32 -13.26 -16.13 -4.73
CA PHE A 32 -14.31 -15.74 -3.80
C PHE A 32 -14.33 -14.22 -3.66
N ASP A 33 -15.47 -13.59 -3.85
CA ASP A 33 -15.64 -12.14 -3.70
C ASP A 33 -15.68 -11.75 -2.21
N SER A 34 -16.06 -12.69 -1.34
CA SER A 34 -15.99 -12.53 0.11
C SER A 34 -14.56 -12.47 0.62
N GLN A 35 -14.33 -11.65 1.63
CA GLN A 35 -13.07 -11.62 2.37
C GLN A 35 -12.91 -12.89 3.21
N LEU A 36 -11.65 -13.28 3.47
CA LEU A 36 -11.35 -14.30 4.45
C LEU A 36 -11.64 -13.75 5.86
N GLY A 37 -12.33 -14.56 6.63
CA GLY A 37 -12.66 -14.25 8.02
C GLY A 37 -13.24 -15.49 8.72
N PRO A 38 -13.65 -15.37 10.00
CA PRO A 38 -14.15 -16.50 10.78
C PRO A 38 -15.31 -17.23 10.12
N GLU A 39 -16.22 -16.51 9.46
CA GLU A 39 -17.41 -17.06 8.81
C GLU A 39 -17.12 -17.69 7.45
N THR A 40 -16.03 -17.28 6.78
CA THR A 40 -15.70 -17.68 5.41
C THR A 40 -14.52 -18.63 5.31
N ALA A 41 -13.77 -18.84 6.40
CA ALA A 41 -12.60 -19.72 6.42
C ALA A 41 -12.92 -21.15 5.98
N GLY A 42 -14.13 -21.65 6.28
CA GLY A 42 -14.60 -22.97 5.84
C GLY A 42 -14.69 -23.14 4.32
N LEU A 43 -14.78 -22.04 3.54
CA LEU A 43 -14.75 -22.08 2.08
C LEU A 43 -13.40 -22.54 1.52
N ALA A 44 -12.36 -22.56 2.35
CA ALA A 44 -11.03 -23.06 1.98
C ALA A 44 -10.94 -24.59 2.04
N GLN A 45 -12.01 -25.31 2.38
CA GLN A 45 -12.02 -26.77 2.43
C GLN A 45 -11.63 -27.39 1.08
N GLY A 46 -10.59 -28.25 1.09
CA GLY A 46 -10.11 -28.95 -0.10
C GLY A 46 -9.14 -28.14 -0.96
N TYR A 47 -8.70 -26.96 -0.52
CA TYR A 47 -7.68 -26.17 -1.19
C TYR A 47 -6.35 -26.25 -0.42
N ASP A 48 -5.23 -26.37 -1.15
CA ASP A 48 -3.89 -26.43 -0.58
C ASP A 48 -3.39 -25.06 -0.11
N ALA A 49 -3.88 -23.99 -0.73
CA ALA A 49 -3.45 -22.62 -0.48
C ALA A 49 -4.61 -21.62 -0.46
N VAL A 50 -4.42 -20.56 0.31
CA VAL A 50 -5.28 -19.37 0.27
C VAL A 50 -4.47 -18.15 -0.17
N CYS A 51 -5.05 -17.32 -1.04
CA CYS A 51 -4.51 -16.02 -1.42
C CYS A 51 -5.40 -14.93 -0.84
N ILE A 52 -4.78 -14.01 -0.08
CA ILE A 52 -5.48 -12.97 0.70
C ILE A 52 -4.87 -11.59 0.50
N PHE A 53 -5.58 -10.55 0.94
CA PHE A 53 -5.16 -9.15 0.86
C PHE A 53 -5.22 -8.47 2.23
N VAL A 54 -4.90 -7.18 2.29
CA VAL A 54 -4.79 -6.39 3.54
C VAL A 54 -6.06 -6.35 4.39
N ASN A 55 -7.23 -6.47 3.76
CA ASN A 55 -8.53 -6.41 4.43
C ASN A 55 -9.05 -7.78 4.89
N ASP A 56 -8.34 -8.85 4.55
CA ASP A 56 -8.67 -10.19 5.00
C ASP A 56 -8.22 -10.40 6.44
N ASN A 57 -8.91 -11.24 7.19
CA ASN A 57 -8.59 -11.57 8.56
C ASN A 57 -8.05 -13.01 8.65
N ALA A 58 -6.78 -13.16 8.91
CA ALA A 58 -6.13 -14.43 9.22
C ALA A 58 -5.63 -14.46 10.68
N SER A 59 -6.48 -14.05 11.62
CA SER A 59 -6.26 -14.20 13.06
C SER A 59 -6.19 -15.68 13.47
N ARG A 60 -5.74 -15.97 14.70
CA ARG A 60 -5.56 -17.34 15.20
C ARG A 60 -6.75 -18.27 14.89
N PRO A 61 -8.01 -17.93 15.22
CA PRO A 61 -9.14 -18.86 14.95
C PRO A 61 -9.31 -19.16 13.46
N VAL A 62 -8.99 -18.18 12.59
CA VAL A 62 -9.08 -18.37 11.14
C VAL A 62 -7.94 -19.27 10.66
N VAL A 63 -6.72 -19.05 11.13
CA VAL A 63 -5.55 -19.89 10.79
C VAL A 63 -5.77 -21.34 11.23
N GLU A 64 -6.27 -21.55 12.43
CA GLU A 64 -6.62 -22.88 12.94
C GLU A 64 -7.70 -23.54 12.07
N LYS A 65 -8.72 -22.77 11.64
CA LYS A 65 -9.75 -23.27 10.73
C LYS A 65 -9.20 -23.60 9.34
N LEU A 66 -8.28 -22.80 8.82
CA LEU A 66 -7.58 -23.10 7.56
C LEU A 66 -6.76 -24.39 7.66
N HIS A 67 -6.10 -24.62 8.79
CA HIS A 67 -5.39 -25.87 9.07
C HIS A 67 -6.33 -27.09 9.06
N GLU A 68 -7.50 -26.99 9.73
CA GLU A 68 -8.54 -28.03 9.69
C GLU A 68 -9.04 -28.31 8.26
N CYS A 69 -9.10 -27.26 7.41
CA CYS A 69 -9.47 -27.37 6.00
C CYS A 69 -8.38 -28.02 5.13
N GLY A 70 -7.17 -28.26 5.68
CA GLY A 70 -6.05 -28.86 4.94
C GLY A 70 -5.14 -27.85 4.22
N VAL A 71 -5.32 -26.54 4.45
CA VAL A 71 -4.51 -25.48 3.86
C VAL A 71 -3.08 -25.54 4.42
N LYS A 72 -2.09 -25.45 3.55
CA LYS A 72 -0.65 -25.50 3.88
C LYS A 72 0.06 -24.18 3.60
N LEU A 73 -0.58 -23.27 2.86
CA LEU A 73 0.06 -22.05 2.37
C LEU A 73 -0.90 -20.86 2.40
N ILE A 74 -0.44 -19.77 3.01
CA ILE A 74 -1.10 -18.46 2.94
C ILE A 74 -0.23 -17.54 2.08
N LEU A 75 -0.80 -17.03 0.99
CA LEU A 75 -0.18 -16.10 0.06
C LEU A 75 -0.77 -14.71 0.25
N LEU A 76 0.06 -13.75 0.65
CA LEU A 76 -0.32 -12.35 0.74
C LEU A 76 0.03 -11.63 -0.56
N ARG A 77 -0.97 -11.13 -1.28
CA ARG A 77 -0.76 -10.28 -2.46
C ARG A 77 -0.47 -8.82 -2.11
N CYS A 78 0.23 -8.62 -0.99
CA CYS A 78 0.66 -7.32 -0.47
C CYS A 78 1.95 -7.46 0.33
N ALA A 79 2.55 -6.34 0.69
CA ALA A 79 3.77 -6.31 1.49
C ALA A 79 3.50 -6.42 3.00
N GLY A 80 2.41 -5.82 3.48
CA GLY A 80 1.97 -5.91 4.88
C GLY A 80 1.48 -7.30 5.24
N PHE A 81 1.67 -7.71 6.49
CA PHE A 81 1.25 -9.02 7.02
C PHE A 81 0.66 -8.95 8.44
N ASN A 82 0.28 -7.76 8.89
CA ASN A 82 -0.27 -7.53 10.24
C ASN A 82 -1.63 -8.20 10.45
N ASN A 83 -2.30 -8.58 9.37
CA ASN A 83 -3.59 -9.27 9.37
C ASN A 83 -3.44 -10.80 9.48
N VAL A 84 -2.22 -11.33 9.66
CA VAL A 84 -1.95 -12.76 9.82
C VAL A 84 -1.32 -13.02 11.18
N ASP A 85 -1.87 -13.97 11.96
CA ASP A 85 -1.23 -14.50 13.15
C ASP A 85 -0.12 -15.48 12.74
N LEU A 86 1.11 -14.97 12.63
CA LEU A 86 2.28 -15.75 12.23
C LEU A 86 2.63 -16.85 13.24
N GLN A 87 2.33 -16.64 14.53
CA GLN A 87 2.58 -17.65 15.55
C GLN A 87 1.63 -18.83 15.37
N ALA A 88 0.33 -18.57 15.18
CA ALA A 88 -0.64 -19.59 14.87
C ALA A 88 -0.30 -20.34 13.57
N ALA A 89 0.11 -19.62 12.53
CA ALA A 89 0.52 -20.23 11.26
C ALA A 89 1.70 -21.21 11.46
N LYS A 90 2.69 -20.80 12.25
CA LYS A 90 3.84 -21.65 12.60
C LYS A 90 3.42 -22.91 13.37
N GLU A 91 2.55 -22.75 14.37
CA GLU A 91 2.04 -23.86 15.19
C GLU A 91 1.23 -24.85 14.35
N CYS A 92 0.45 -24.36 13.40
CA CYS A 92 -0.32 -25.16 12.45
C CYS A 92 0.50 -25.70 11.26
N GLY A 93 1.78 -25.38 11.14
CA GLY A 93 2.62 -25.81 10.04
C GLY A 93 2.24 -25.17 8.70
N ILE A 94 1.56 -24.01 8.71
CA ILE A 94 1.17 -23.26 7.52
C ILE A 94 2.29 -22.29 7.14
N THR A 95 2.79 -22.38 5.90
CA THR A 95 3.76 -21.43 5.36
C THR A 95 3.08 -20.13 4.97
N VAL A 96 3.66 -18.99 5.34
CA VAL A 96 3.15 -17.67 4.96
C VAL A 96 4.15 -16.97 4.04
N LEU A 97 3.72 -16.60 2.84
CA LEU A 97 4.51 -15.84 1.87
C LEU A 97 3.84 -14.52 1.55
N ARG A 98 4.64 -13.51 1.23
CA ARG A 98 4.17 -12.17 0.87
C ARG A 98 4.95 -11.59 -0.30
N VAL A 99 4.47 -10.49 -0.87
CA VAL A 99 5.26 -9.67 -1.80
C VAL A 99 6.14 -8.74 -0.96
N PRO A 100 7.46 -8.96 -0.89
CA PRO A 100 8.31 -8.22 0.05
C PRO A 100 8.45 -6.73 -0.30
N ALA A 101 8.38 -6.39 -1.58
CA ALA A 101 8.37 -5.03 -2.09
C ALA A 101 7.80 -5.03 -3.52
N TYR A 102 7.03 -4.00 -3.88
CA TYR A 102 6.54 -3.85 -5.26
C TYR A 102 6.97 -2.50 -5.83
N SER A 103 6.33 -1.38 -5.51
CA SER A 103 6.72 -0.07 -6.03
C SER A 103 6.63 1.01 -4.95
N PRO A 104 7.75 1.40 -4.33
CA PRO A 104 7.76 2.54 -3.42
C PRO A 104 7.40 3.85 -4.14
N TYR A 105 7.70 3.94 -5.44
CA TYR A 105 7.36 5.09 -6.27
C TYR A 105 5.85 5.26 -6.41
N ALA A 106 5.10 4.19 -6.72
CA ALA A 106 3.65 4.25 -6.88
C ALA A 106 2.95 4.83 -5.65
N VAL A 107 3.38 4.46 -4.44
CA VAL A 107 2.81 4.99 -3.19
C VAL A 107 3.14 6.46 -3.01
N ALA A 108 4.40 6.86 -3.23
CA ALA A 108 4.82 8.25 -3.09
C ALA A 108 4.18 9.17 -4.15
N GLU A 109 4.11 8.72 -5.40
CA GLU A 109 3.46 9.45 -6.49
C GLU A 109 1.96 9.62 -6.24
N HIS A 110 1.28 8.59 -5.75
CA HIS A 110 -0.13 8.68 -5.37
C HIS A 110 -0.35 9.66 -4.22
N ALA A 111 0.50 9.64 -3.19
CA ALA A 111 0.45 10.61 -2.09
C ALA A 111 0.60 12.05 -2.60
N MET A 112 1.54 12.29 -3.52
CA MET A 112 1.72 13.60 -4.15
C MET A 112 0.52 13.97 -5.03
N ALA A 113 -0.06 13.03 -5.76
CA ALA A 113 -1.25 13.29 -6.59
C ALA A 113 -2.44 13.73 -5.73
N ILE A 114 -2.71 13.06 -4.61
CA ILE A 114 -3.75 13.44 -3.65
C ILE A 114 -3.48 14.83 -3.06
N LEU A 115 -2.23 15.10 -2.70
CA LEU A 115 -1.82 16.42 -2.21
C LEU A 115 -2.13 17.51 -3.23
N GLN A 116 -1.73 17.31 -4.49
CA GLN A 116 -1.95 18.30 -5.54
C GLN A 116 -3.43 18.48 -5.87
N GLU A 117 -4.20 17.39 -5.87
CA GLU A 117 -5.65 17.49 -6.04
C GLU A 117 -6.30 18.32 -4.94
N ALA A 118 -5.94 18.05 -3.68
CA ALA A 118 -6.45 18.78 -2.52
C ALA A 118 -6.00 20.24 -2.53
N ASN A 119 -4.70 20.51 -2.78
CA ASN A 119 -4.12 21.86 -2.83
C ASN A 119 -4.69 22.69 -3.97
N ARG A 120 -4.71 22.15 -5.19
CA ARG A 120 -5.15 22.86 -6.39
C ARG A 120 -6.65 22.75 -6.67
N ARG A 121 -7.41 22.08 -5.77
CA ARG A 121 -8.87 21.91 -5.88
C ARG A 121 -9.32 21.28 -7.22
N LEU A 122 -8.55 20.37 -7.79
CA LEU A 122 -8.78 19.84 -9.15
C LEU A 122 -10.16 19.20 -9.29
N HIS A 123 -10.61 18.42 -8.30
CA HIS A 123 -11.96 17.83 -8.27
C HIS A 123 -13.08 18.88 -8.33
N LYS A 124 -12.90 20.02 -7.61
CA LYS A 124 -13.87 21.12 -7.65
C LYS A 124 -13.84 21.85 -8.99
N ALA A 125 -12.64 22.10 -9.52
CA ALA A 125 -12.48 22.72 -10.83
C ALA A 125 -13.12 21.87 -11.93
N TYR A 126 -12.88 20.54 -11.90
CA TYR A 126 -13.48 19.60 -12.85
C TYR A 126 -15.02 19.65 -12.81
N THR A 127 -15.62 19.56 -11.62
CA THR A 127 -17.08 19.63 -11.46
C THR A 127 -17.65 20.96 -11.97
N LYS A 128 -17.03 22.08 -11.58
CA LYS A 128 -17.47 23.43 -12.05
C LYS A 128 -17.44 23.53 -13.57
N VAL A 129 -16.38 23.07 -14.21
CA VAL A 129 -16.28 23.11 -15.69
C VAL A 129 -17.35 22.24 -16.33
N LYS A 130 -17.65 21.06 -15.80
CA LYS A 130 -18.76 20.21 -16.29
C LYS A 130 -20.13 20.91 -16.18
N ASP A 131 -20.30 21.74 -15.18
CA ASP A 131 -21.52 22.53 -14.97
C ASP A 131 -21.51 23.87 -15.73
N ASN A 132 -20.59 24.07 -16.70
CA ASN A 132 -20.37 25.32 -17.45
C ASN A 132 -20.09 26.54 -16.54
N ASN A 133 -19.56 26.32 -15.35
CA ASN A 133 -19.19 27.34 -14.38
C ASN A 133 -17.67 27.60 -14.40
N PHE A 134 -17.24 28.69 -15.02
CA PHE A 134 -15.83 29.07 -15.17
C PHE A 134 -15.34 30.06 -14.08
N ALA A 135 -16.12 30.31 -13.05
CA ALA A 135 -15.72 31.19 -11.96
C ALA A 135 -14.55 30.59 -11.16
N LEU A 136 -13.53 31.40 -10.88
CA LEU A 136 -12.31 30.99 -10.16
C LEU A 136 -12.49 30.93 -8.64
N SER A 137 -13.61 31.44 -8.12
CA SER A 137 -13.88 31.46 -6.67
C SER A 137 -13.82 30.06 -6.07
N GLY A 138 -13.11 29.94 -4.94
CA GLY A 138 -12.95 28.67 -4.19
C GLY A 138 -11.91 27.70 -4.78
N LEU A 139 -11.11 28.12 -5.78
CA LEU A 139 -10.06 27.31 -6.43
C LEU A 139 -8.64 27.74 -6.02
N LEU A 140 -8.49 28.65 -5.08
CA LEU A 140 -7.18 29.09 -4.60
C LEU A 140 -6.44 27.92 -3.93
N GLY A 141 -5.18 27.78 -4.28
CA GLY A 141 -4.21 26.87 -3.67
C GLY A 141 -2.92 27.60 -3.30
N LEU A 142 -1.94 26.85 -2.85
CA LEU A 142 -0.61 27.33 -2.48
C LEU A 142 0.44 26.78 -3.46
N ASP A 143 1.47 27.57 -3.74
CA ASP A 143 2.67 27.06 -4.39
C ASP A 143 3.48 26.24 -3.39
N LEU A 144 3.96 25.07 -3.82
CA LEU A 144 4.81 24.21 -3.00
C LEU A 144 6.27 24.67 -3.03
N HIS A 145 6.67 25.43 -4.04
CA HIS A 145 8.01 25.99 -4.16
C HIS A 145 8.36 26.85 -2.94
N ASN A 146 9.56 26.65 -2.39
CA ASN A 146 10.04 27.30 -1.17
C ASN A 146 9.25 26.96 0.12
N LYS A 147 8.35 25.99 0.07
CA LYS A 147 7.69 25.46 1.26
C LYS A 147 8.49 24.35 1.93
N VAL A 148 8.10 23.99 3.12
CA VAL A 148 8.74 22.95 3.92
C VAL A 148 7.91 21.68 3.91
N ALA A 149 8.50 20.58 3.43
CA ALA A 149 7.93 19.25 3.50
C ALA A 149 8.50 18.48 4.70
N GLY A 150 7.66 17.96 5.56
CA GLY A 150 7.99 17.06 6.65
C GLY A 150 7.70 15.62 6.26
N ILE A 151 8.73 14.77 6.21
CA ILE A 151 8.61 13.35 5.90
C ILE A 151 8.79 12.56 7.19
N MET A 152 7.75 11.91 7.66
CA MET A 152 7.75 11.05 8.84
C MET A 152 7.81 9.60 8.38
N GLY A 153 8.95 8.94 8.65
CA GLY A 153 9.32 7.65 8.08
C GLY A 153 10.10 7.83 6.78
N THR A 154 11.42 7.61 6.85
CA THR A 154 12.36 7.79 5.72
C THR A 154 12.82 6.46 5.14
N GLY A 155 11.94 5.45 5.18
CA GLY A 155 12.09 4.17 4.49
C GLY A 155 12.03 4.34 2.97
N LYS A 156 11.90 3.25 2.23
CA LYS A 156 11.91 3.28 0.75
C LYS A 156 10.88 4.24 0.15
N ILE A 157 9.67 4.28 0.71
CA ILE A 157 8.58 5.15 0.22
C ILE A 157 8.85 6.60 0.59
N GLY A 158 9.22 6.87 1.87
CA GLY A 158 9.52 8.22 2.33
C GLY A 158 10.68 8.87 1.57
N GLN A 159 11.69 8.11 1.17
CA GLN A 159 12.78 8.59 0.31
C GLN A 159 12.27 9.00 -1.09
N CYS A 160 11.35 8.22 -1.69
CA CYS A 160 10.74 8.60 -2.96
C CYS A 160 9.94 9.90 -2.81
N MET A 161 9.13 10.02 -1.76
CA MET A 161 8.38 11.24 -1.47
C MET A 161 9.29 12.45 -1.24
N ALA A 162 10.39 12.29 -0.50
CA ALA A 162 11.38 13.32 -0.28
C ALA A 162 11.97 13.83 -1.59
N ARG A 163 12.32 12.93 -2.54
CA ARG A 163 12.83 13.31 -3.86
C ARG A 163 11.78 14.06 -4.69
N ILE A 164 10.52 13.63 -4.63
CA ILE A 164 9.41 14.34 -5.29
C ILE A 164 9.28 15.76 -4.72
N CYS A 165 9.24 15.91 -3.40
CA CYS A 165 9.17 17.23 -2.73
C CYS A 165 10.38 18.12 -3.09
N LYS A 166 11.58 17.55 -3.16
CA LYS A 166 12.79 18.27 -3.59
C LYS A 166 12.64 18.76 -5.04
N GLY A 167 12.06 17.93 -5.93
CA GLY A 167 11.75 18.31 -7.31
C GLY A 167 10.76 19.47 -7.44
N TYR A 168 9.87 19.64 -6.46
CA TYR A 168 8.99 20.82 -6.35
C TYR A 168 9.70 22.07 -5.78
N GLY A 169 10.99 21.99 -5.48
CA GLY A 169 11.75 23.11 -4.89
C GLY A 169 11.45 23.33 -3.40
N MET A 170 10.99 22.30 -2.71
CA MET A 170 10.72 22.35 -1.26
C MET A 170 11.99 22.12 -0.44
N THR A 171 12.04 22.66 0.77
CA THR A 171 12.95 22.22 1.82
C THR A 171 12.38 20.97 2.46
N VAL A 172 13.19 19.91 2.57
CA VAL A 172 12.72 18.62 3.10
C VAL A 172 13.29 18.39 4.49
N LEU A 173 12.41 18.23 5.48
CA LEU A 173 12.72 17.79 6.83
C LEU A 173 12.33 16.33 6.98
N GLY A 174 13.17 15.53 7.62
CA GLY A 174 12.93 14.12 7.91
C GLY A 174 12.83 13.86 9.40
N TRP A 175 12.00 12.90 9.77
CA TRP A 175 12.00 12.25 11.08
C TRP A 175 11.83 10.74 10.89
N ASP A 176 12.67 9.98 11.58
CA ASP A 176 12.62 8.53 11.60
C ASP A 176 13.19 8.03 12.93
N ALA A 177 12.71 6.86 13.39
CA ALA A 177 13.30 6.18 14.55
C ALA A 177 14.73 5.66 14.24
N TYR A 178 15.04 5.44 12.95
CA TYR A 178 16.32 4.95 12.44
C TYR A 178 16.81 5.87 11.31
N PRO A 179 17.37 7.06 11.63
CA PRO A 179 17.82 8.00 10.61
C PRO A 179 18.90 7.40 9.69
N ASN A 180 18.80 7.70 8.40
CA ASN A 180 19.79 7.29 7.39
C ASN A 180 20.67 8.48 6.99
N GLN A 181 21.91 8.49 7.44
CA GLN A 181 22.85 9.60 7.18
C GLN A 181 23.11 9.82 5.68
N ALA A 182 23.08 8.78 4.87
CA ALA A 182 23.29 8.91 3.42
C ALA A 182 22.32 9.89 2.76
N LEU A 183 21.09 10.01 3.27
CA LEU A 183 20.08 10.95 2.72
C LEU A 183 20.43 12.41 3.03
N VAL A 184 21.13 12.66 4.14
CA VAL A 184 21.66 13.99 4.50
C VAL A 184 22.85 14.32 3.63
N ASP A 185 23.76 13.36 3.46
CA ASP A 185 24.98 13.51 2.65
C ASP A 185 24.64 13.76 1.16
N GLU A 186 23.57 13.17 0.65
CA GLU A 186 22.98 13.45 -0.67
C GLU A 186 22.34 14.85 -0.76
N GLY A 187 22.19 15.56 0.34
CA GLY A 187 21.47 16.85 0.40
C GLY A 187 19.95 16.70 0.15
N LEU A 188 19.42 15.51 0.34
CA LEU A 188 18.01 15.22 0.10
C LEU A 188 17.12 15.82 1.19
N LEU A 189 17.49 15.63 2.45
CA LEU A 189 16.72 16.08 3.61
C LEU A 189 17.63 16.45 4.80
N THR A 190 17.03 17.08 5.80
CA THR A 190 17.66 17.31 7.11
C THR A 190 16.82 16.65 8.18
N TYR A 191 17.43 15.79 9.02
CA TYR A 191 16.73 15.21 10.16
C TYR A 191 16.55 16.24 11.28
N VAL A 192 15.36 16.25 11.83
CA VAL A 192 14.98 17.11 12.97
C VAL A 192 14.16 16.29 13.98
N SER A 193 13.93 16.87 15.17
CA SER A 193 12.99 16.25 16.12
C SER A 193 11.57 16.22 15.55
N LYS A 194 10.73 15.32 16.06
CA LYS A 194 9.33 15.24 15.65
C LYS A 194 8.59 16.55 15.89
N GLU A 195 8.86 17.19 17.05
CA GLU A 195 8.27 18.45 17.44
C GLU A 195 8.69 19.60 16.50
N GLU A 196 9.96 19.63 16.13
CA GLU A 196 10.47 20.62 15.18
C GLU A 196 9.88 20.42 13.78
N LEU A 197 9.77 19.18 13.30
CA LEU A 197 9.13 18.86 12.03
C LEU A 197 7.67 19.35 12.01
N LEU A 198 6.89 19.01 13.04
CA LEU A 198 5.49 19.42 13.15
C LEU A 198 5.30 20.93 13.21
N LYS A 199 6.26 21.66 13.81
CA LYS A 199 6.22 23.12 13.91
C LYS A 199 6.56 23.83 12.61
N ARG A 200 7.46 23.26 11.78
CA ARG A 200 8.03 23.94 10.62
C ARG A 200 7.41 23.52 9.29
N ALA A 201 6.84 22.33 9.22
CA ALA A 201 6.35 21.80 7.97
C ALA A 201 5.04 22.47 7.51
N ASP A 202 5.00 22.90 6.25
CA ASP A 202 3.79 23.33 5.55
C ASP A 202 2.97 22.12 5.07
N LEU A 203 3.63 20.99 4.88
CA LEU A 203 3.10 19.71 4.41
C LEU A 203 3.75 18.58 5.21
N ILE A 204 2.97 17.59 5.62
CA ILE A 204 3.46 16.38 6.30
C ILE A 204 2.99 15.15 5.53
N SER A 205 3.94 14.24 5.26
CA SER A 205 3.65 12.93 4.66
C SER A 205 4.14 11.81 5.58
N LEU A 206 3.25 10.87 5.85
CA LEU A 206 3.50 9.71 6.73
C LEU A 206 3.75 8.46 5.89
N HIS A 207 4.86 7.75 6.21
CA HIS A 207 5.28 6.55 5.48
C HIS A 207 5.74 5.41 6.39
#